data_55b280b8e0423fbd8f78e0969ab07d44
#
_entry.id   55b280b8e0423fbd8f78e0969ab07d44
#
_cell.length_a   1.000
_cell.length_b   1.000
_cell.length_c   1.000
_cell.angle_alpha   90.00
_cell.angle_beta   90.00
_cell.angle_gamma   90.00
#
_symmetry.space_group_name_H-M   'P 1'
#
loop_
_entity.id
_entity.type
_entity.pdbx_description
1 polymer ?
#
loop_
_entity_poly.entity_id
_entity_poly.type
_entity_poly.pdbx_seq_one_letter_code
_entity_poly.pdbx_strand_id
1 'polypeptide(L)'
;MLKDNQLAVLSDKGLYLCRFPELAMEKYDFSLPGHDDAAVRKVYQDSKGFLWIFTGLPGIIRLDPETGVKQYLNTPSGYMASSPENELFIYEDPNGVVWTIPYKGIFSYYDEKSRELKVYFTPGRNHIPYSPIIKTTYVDKQNNLWIKSQRSFIKMFFPPSPYTYRELDNYFDTKSFLFDSDEHLWIATKKGIIRIMDSQKNLLGYLSPDGELAQTETVFAEGGIYVMLKDQAQTIWLGSKENGLFRLVPRNRPYHYEVYHYMNNPSDPYSISDNKISCIDEDHNGRIWIGTYGGGLNLVEEKEDGAIRFIHAENKLSGFPINRTNSIRCMVEGPGHTMLVGTIEGLITFSSDFSDYENIRFYLNLPRPQAADGLCSADVMSVLRTTDETIYCYCYGGGLCKLVSSNLLSDELRFRSFGKETSPLARALIEDKNHNIWIGSETDITLFDVHDQTFESFGETFFNRSFNYSECLPVADRQGDILMGTEGGMLVFSPDSIVKQTYEAPIVVTGIKYSEDNLSHVLSDADYLEIPTRRRNFTISFAALDYTNSLDIEYAYKLDDNQWYYIGKKNSVSFVSLPAGKYQFQIKATNGDGIWRSEER
;
A
#
# COMPACT_ATOMS: atom_id res chain seq x y z
N MET A 1 -29.62 -5.11 -23.94
CA MET A 1 -28.90 -6.34 -24.32
C MET A 1 -28.22 -6.86 -23.09
N LEU A 2 -28.38 -8.14 -22.80
CA LEU A 2 -27.66 -8.87 -21.78
C LEU A 2 -26.42 -9.53 -22.42
N LYS A 3 -25.57 -10.19 -21.62
CA LYS A 3 -24.48 -11.03 -22.13
C LYS A 3 -25.04 -12.24 -22.91
N ASP A 4 -24.19 -12.95 -23.63
CA ASP A 4 -24.51 -14.18 -24.36
C ASP A 4 -25.64 -14.05 -25.40
N ASN A 5 -25.68 -12.92 -26.13
CA ASN A 5 -26.70 -12.65 -27.15
C ASN A 5 -28.14 -12.76 -26.64
N GLN A 6 -28.38 -12.39 -25.40
CA GLN A 6 -29.73 -12.34 -24.82
C GLN A 6 -30.28 -10.92 -24.76
N LEU A 7 -31.57 -10.79 -24.97
CA LEU A 7 -32.31 -9.55 -24.82
C LEU A 7 -33.35 -9.70 -23.70
N ALA A 8 -33.27 -8.82 -22.71
CA ALA A 8 -34.35 -8.68 -21.74
C ALA A 8 -35.46 -7.82 -22.31
N VAL A 9 -36.64 -8.38 -22.42
CA VAL A 9 -37.86 -7.68 -22.86
C VAL A 9 -38.74 -7.47 -21.65
N LEU A 10 -38.98 -6.19 -21.34
CA LEU A 10 -39.85 -5.78 -20.24
C LEU A 10 -41.24 -5.50 -20.79
N SER A 11 -42.26 -6.06 -20.19
CA SER A 11 -43.65 -5.81 -20.53
C SER A 11 -44.49 -5.66 -19.24
N ASP A 12 -45.71 -5.19 -19.41
CA ASP A 12 -46.74 -5.17 -18.37
C ASP A 12 -47.08 -6.57 -17.79
N LYS A 13 -46.72 -7.63 -18.54
CA LYS A 13 -46.94 -9.03 -18.16
C LYS A 13 -45.69 -9.70 -17.54
N GLY A 14 -44.58 -8.97 -17.41
CA GLY A 14 -43.37 -9.49 -16.75
C GLY A 14 -42.07 -9.32 -17.56
N LEU A 15 -41.04 -10.03 -17.11
CA LEU A 15 -39.72 -10.11 -17.73
C LEU A 15 -39.65 -11.32 -18.65
N TYR A 16 -39.21 -11.10 -19.88
CA TYR A 16 -38.94 -12.17 -20.85
C TYR A 16 -37.48 -12.09 -21.28
N LEU A 17 -36.79 -13.22 -21.34
CA LEU A 17 -35.47 -13.35 -21.94
C LEU A 17 -35.62 -13.94 -23.35
N CYS A 18 -35.10 -13.19 -24.31
CA CYS A 18 -35.08 -13.62 -25.72
C CYS A 18 -33.63 -13.99 -26.08
N ARG A 19 -33.42 -15.24 -26.54
CA ARG A 19 -32.10 -15.70 -27.00
C ARG A 19 -31.97 -15.57 -28.52
N PHE A 20 -30.85 -15.08 -28.96
CA PHE A 20 -30.51 -14.99 -30.38
C PHE A 20 -29.55 -16.13 -30.76
N PRO A 21 -29.63 -16.72 -31.98
CA PRO A 21 -30.50 -16.29 -33.11
C PRO A 21 -31.92 -16.91 -33.08
N GLU A 22 -32.22 -17.82 -32.16
CA GLU A 22 -33.46 -18.63 -32.20
C GLU A 22 -34.73 -17.81 -31.94
N LEU A 23 -34.60 -16.56 -31.41
CA LEU A 23 -35.69 -15.70 -30.96
C LEU A 23 -36.66 -16.37 -29.97
N ALA A 24 -36.18 -17.39 -29.27
CA ALA A 24 -36.96 -18.08 -28.23
C ALA A 24 -37.16 -17.15 -27.04
N MET A 25 -38.40 -16.83 -26.71
CA MET A 25 -38.76 -16.02 -25.54
C MET A 25 -39.19 -16.91 -24.38
N GLU A 26 -38.46 -16.81 -23.28
CA GLU A 26 -38.79 -17.50 -22.03
C GLU A 26 -39.26 -16.46 -21.01
N LYS A 27 -40.45 -16.68 -20.41
CA LYS A 27 -40.92 -15.83 -19.32
C LYS A 27 -40.18 -16.17 -18.05
N TYR A 28 -39.57 -15.19 -17.47
CA TYR A 28 -38.87 -15.31 -16.19
C TYR A 28 -39.80 -14.95 -15.04
N ASP A 29 -39.97 -15.86 -14.12
CA ASP A 29 -40.70 -15.61 -12.89
C ASP A 29 -39.80 -14.91 -11.88
N PHE A 30 -40.07 -13.61 -11.65
CA PHE A 30 -39.42 -12.80 -10.63
C PHE A 30 -40.35 -12.48 -9.47
N SER A 31 -41.54 -13.06 -9.42
CA SER A 31 -42.52 -12.82 -8.36
C SER A 31 -41.91 -13.11 -6.97
N LEU A 32 -42.26 -12.25 -6.03
CA LEU A 32 -41.90 -12.39 -4.63
C LEU A 32 -43.17 -12.57 -3.81
N PRO A 33 -43.17 -13.39 -2.77
CA PRO A 33 -44.35 -13.56 -1.90
C PRO A 33 -44.87 -12.19 -1.41
N GLY A 34 -46.12 -11.90 -1.75
CA GLY A 34 -46.79 -10.62 -1.39
C GLY A 34 -46.58 -9.46 -2.37
N HIS A 35 -45.92 -9.68 -3.54
CA HIS A 35 -45.64 -8.65 -4.55
C HIS A 35 -45.83 -9.16 -5.99
N ASP A 36 -46.83 -10.00 -6.20
CA ASP A 36 -47.03 -10.71 -7.46
C ASP A 36 -47.36 -9.83 -8.67
N ASP A 37 -47.85 -8.61 -8.47
CA ASP A 37 -48.27 -7.68 -9.50
C ASP A 37 -47.28 -6.55 -9.78
N ALA A 38 -46.04 -6.61 -9.28
CA ALA A 38 -45.09 -5.53 -9.47
C ALA A 38 -44.51 -5.51 -10.90
N ALA A 39 -44.76 -4.46 -11.65
CA ALA A 39 -44.21 -4.28 -13.00
C ALA A 39 -42.71 -4.04 -12.98
N VAL A 40 -41.96 -4.83 -13.79
CA VAL A 40 -40.51 -4.62 -13.97
C VAL A 40 -40.26 -3.32 -14.69
N ARG A 41 -39.44 -2.45 -14.12
CA ARG A 41 -39.09 -1.16 -14.68
C ARG A 41 -37.68 -1.12 -15.27
N LYS A 42 -36.75 -1.87 -14.69
CA LYS A 42 -35.37 -1.92 -15.14
C LYS A 42 -34.73 -3.26 -14.80
N VAL A 43 -33.88 -3.73 -15.69
CA VAL A 43 -33.01 -4.89 -15.49
C VAL A 43 -31.61 -4.52 -15.87
N TYR A 44 -30.66 -4.96 -15.04
CA TYR A 44 -29.23 -4.84 -15.28
C TYR A 44 -28.59 -6.22 -15.04
N GLN A 45 -27.65 -6.62 -15.88
CA GLN A 45 -26.86 -7.85 -15.67
C GLN A 45 -25.43 -7.45 -15.27
N ASP A 46 -24.99 -7.95 -14.14
CA ASP A 46 -23.62 -7.70 -13.67
C ASP A 46 -22.58 -8.58 -14.38
N SER A 47 -21.31 -8.38 -14.09
CA SER A 47 -20.21 -9.13 -14.69
C SER A 47 -20.21 -10.61 -14.31
N LYS A 48 -20.82 -10.97 -13.18
CA LYS A 48 -20.98 -12.33 -12.65
C LYS A 48 -22.20 -13.04 -13.24
N GLY A 49 -23.01 -12.36 -14.04
CA GLY A 49 -24.19 -12.92 -14.68
C GLY A 49 -25.50 -12.74 -13.91
N PHE A 50 -25.49 -12.23 -12.68
CA PHE A 50 -26.71 -11.98 -11.91
C PHE A 50 -27.57 -10.88 -12.54
N LEU A 51 -28.88 -11.07 -12.49
CA LEU A 51 -29.84 -10.06 -12.92
C LEU A 51 -30.31 -9.22 -11.73
N TRP A 52 -30.19 -7.92 -11.87
CA TRP A 52 -30.65 -6.92 -10.91
C TRP A 52 -31.93 -6.30 -11.44
N ILE A 53 -33.05 -6.58 -10.77
CA ILE A 53 -34.38 -6.26 -11.26
C ILE A 53 -35.01 -5.21 -10.35
N PHE A 54 -35.37 -4.08 -10.92
CA PHE A 54 -36.08 -3.00 -10.25
C PHE A 54 -37.54 -2.98 -10.69
N THR A 55 -38.46 -3.02 -9.74
CA THR A 55 -39.91 -3.07 -9.98
C THR A 55 -40.64 -1.79 -9.57
N GLY A 56 -39.95 -0.81 -9.00
CA GLY A 56 -40.56 0.39 -8.43
C GLY A 56 -41.00 0.23 -6.98
N LEU A 57 -40.88 -0.97 -6.42
CA LEU A 57 -41.03 -1.21 -4.98
C LEU A 57 -39.77 -0.74 -4.20
N PRO A 58 -39.87 -0.50 -2.90
CA PRO A 58 -38.70 -0.18 -2.10
C PRO A 58 -37.76 -1.39 -2.03
N GLY A 59 -36.72 -1.39 -2.84
CA GLY A 59 -35.74 -2.47 -2.91
C GLY A 59 -35.43 -2.91 -4.34
N ILE A 60 -34.55 -3.90 -4.43
CA ILE A 60 -34.12 -4.49 -5.70
C ILE A 60 -34.06 -6.01 -5.56
N ILE A 61 -34.38 -6.71 -6.63
CA ILE A 61 -34.28 -8.18 -6.69
C ILE A 61 -32.96 -8.54 -7.37
N ARG A 62 -32.12 -9.33 -6.72
CA ARG A 62 -30.97 -9.99 -7.33
C ARG A 62 -31.36 -11.42 -7.65
N LEU A 63 -31.32 -11.79 -8.91
CA LEU A 63 -31.70 -13.10 -9.42
C LEU A 63 -30.51 -13.79 -10.06
N ASP A 64 -30.27 -15.03 -9.68
CA ASP A 64 -29.38 -15.93 -10.40
C ASP A 64 -30.17 -16.60 -11.53
N PRO A 65 -29.86 -16.32 -12.80
CA PRO A 65 -30.63 -16.87 -13.92
C PRO A 65 -30.36 -18.35 -14.17
N GLU A 66 -29.26 -18.93 -13.65
CA GLU A 66 -28.92 -20.35 -13.81
C GLU A 66 -29.65 -21.21 -12.79
N THR A 67 -29.66 -20.78 -11.53
CA THR A 67 -30.27 -21.55 -10.44
C THR A 67 -31.68 -21.12 -10.10
N GLY A 68 -32.13 -19.97 -10.61
CA GLY A 68 -33.42 -19.35 -10.28
C GLY A 68 -33.52 -18.80 -8.86
N VAL A 69 -32.40 -18.78 -8.12
CA VAL A 69 -32.37 -18.27 -6.74
C VAL A 69 -32.55 -16.75 -6.75
N LYS A 70 -33.49 -16.29 -5.94
CA LYS A 70 -33.86 -14.88 -5.81
C LYS A 70 -33.51 -14.35 -4.43
N GLN A 71 -32.99 -13.14 -4.40
CA GLN A 71 -32.73 -12.41 -3.16
C GLN A 71 -33.40 -11.04 -3.27
N TYR A 72 -34.26 -10.71 -2.31
CA TYR A 72 -34.81 -9.37 -2.19
C TYR A 72 -33.91 -8.53 -1.28
N LEU A 73 -33.40 -7.44 -1.83
CA LEU A 73 -32.50 -6.52 -1.16
C LEU A 73 -33.27 -5.25 -0.81
N ASN A 74 -33.58 -5.08 0.48
CA ASN A 74 -34.16 -3.86 0.98
C ASN A 74 -33.15 -2.72 0.88
N THR A 75 -33.57 -1.59 0.33
CA THR A 75 -32.81 -0.36 0.55
C THR A 75 -32.97 0.05 2.01
N PRO A 76 -31.88 0.57 2.62
CA PRO A 76 -31.92 1.03 4.00
C PRO A 76 -33.10 1.96 4.25
N SER A 77 -33.88 1.70 5.28
CA SER A 77 -35.16 2.36 5.57
C SER A 77 -35.04 3.87 5.56
N GLY A 78 -35.94 4.53 4.84
CA GLY A 78 -36.02 5.99 4.75
C GLY A 78 -35.34 6.63 3.54
N TYR A 79 -34.63 5.87 2.69
CA TYR A 79 -33.77 6.41 1.66
C TYR A 79 -34.26 6.24 0.23
N MET A 80 -35.35 5.56 0.00
CA MET A 80 -36.07 5.59 -1.29
C MET A 80 -37.46 6.18 -1.11
N ALA A 81 -37.71 7.29 -1.78
CA ALA A 81 -39.07 7.80 -1.85
C ALA A 81 -39.89 6.90 -2.77
N SER A 82 -40.98 6.36 -2.27
CA SER A 82 -41.99 5.63 -3.03
C SER A 82 -42.77 6.61 -3.94
N SER A 83 -42.22 6.93 -5.11
CA SER A 83 -42.94 7.64 -6.15
C SER A 83 -42.96 6.78 -7.42
N PRO A 84 -44.07 6.70 -8.13
CA PRO A 84 -44.18 5.93 -9.36
C PRO A 84 -43.21 6.37 -10.47
N GLU A 85 -42.62 7.55 -10.35
CA GLU A 85 -41.67 8.12 -11.30
C GLU A 85 -40.20 7.89 -10.92
N ASN A 86 -39.92 7.11 -9.84
CA ASN A 86 -38.56 6.92 -9.34
C ASN A 86 -37.77 6.01 -10.27
N GLU A 87 -36.86 6.61 -11.02
CA GLU A 87 -35.83 5.87 -11.73
C GLU A 87 -34.73 5.45 -10.75
N LEU A 88 -34.22 4.23 -10.95
CA LEU A 88 -33.03 3.71 -10.29
C LEU A 88 -31.96 3.50 -11.35
N PHE A 89 -30.78 4.09 -11.15
CA PHE A 89 -29.59 3.79 -11.94
C PHE A 89 -28.81 2.68 -11.24
N ILE A 90 -28.46 1.65 -12.00
CA ILE A 90 -27.64 0.53 -11.54
C ILE A 90 -26.35 0.60 -12.31
N TYR A 91 -25.24 0.53 -11.61
CA TYR A 91 -23.90 0.60 -12.17
C TYR A 91 -22.99 -0.41 -11.47
N GLU A 92 -22.24 -1.17 -12.24
CA GLU A 92 -21.16 -2.02 -11.72
C GLU A 92 -19.83 -1.30 -11.95
N ASP A 93 -19.08 -1.10 -10.88
CA ASP A 93 -17.79 -0.46 -10.97
C ASP A 93 -16.69 -1.42 -11.50
N PRO A 94 -15.50 -0.94 -11.85
CA PRO A 94 -14.40 -1.79 -12.33
C PRO A 94 -13.94 -2.86 -11.35
N ASN A 95 -14.28 -2.74 -10.07
CA ASN A 95 -14.00 -3.73 -9.03
C ASN A 95 -15.10 -4.80 -8.91
N GLY A 96 -16.13 -4.75 -9.77
CA GLY A 96 -17.25 -5.67 -9.76
C GLY A 96 -18.27 -5.43 -8.65
N VAL A 97 -18.25 -4.25 -8.02
CA VAL A 97 -19.24 -3.85 -7.02
C VAL A 97 -20.44 -3.19 -7.69
N VAL A 98 -21.63 -3.70 -7.41
CA VAL A 98 -22.86 -3.14 -7.96
C VAL A 98 -23.39 -2.03 -7.08
N TRP A 99 -23.54 -0.85 -7.69
CA TRP A 99 -24.05 0.37 -7.09
C TRP A 99 -25.49 0.62 -7.48
N THR A 100 -26.27 1.09 -6.53
CA THR A 100 -27.64 1.54 -6.75
C THR A 100 -27.76 3.05 -6.46
N ILE A 101 -28.17 3.79 -7.46
CA ILE A 101 -28.23 5.25 -7.45
C ILE A 101 -29.69 5.65 -7.71
N PRO A 102 -30.47 5.94 -6.67
CA PRO A 102 -31.87 6.27 -6.81
C PRO A 102 -32.05 7.67 -7.41
N TYR A 103 -33.15 7.87 -8.15
CA TYR A 103 -33.55 9.18 -8.68
C TYR A 103 -33.58 10.27 -7.61
N LYS A 104 -34.01 9.91 -6.39
CA LYS A 104 -33.98 10.76 -5.21
C LYS A 104 -33.65 9.90 -3.99
N GLY A 105 -32.53 10.19 -3.33
CA GLY A 105 -32.13 9.42 -2.17
C GLY A 105 -30.61 9.25 -2.03
N ILE A 106 -30.20 8.25 -1.33
CA ILE A 106 -28.82 7.98 -0.96
C ILE A 106 -28.26 6.84 -1.81
N PHE A 107 -27.01 6.94 -2.22
CA PHE A 107 -26.29 5.91 -2.95
C PHE A 107 -26.02 4.71 -2.05
N SER A 108 -26.19 3.51 -2.60
CA SER A 108 -25.90 2.26 -1.90
C SER A 108 -25.10 1.35 -2.81
N TYR A 109 -24.37 0.45 -2.22
CA TYR A 109 -23.62 -0.60 -2.92
C TYR A 109 -23.91 -1.96 -2.31
N TYR A 110 -23.78 -3.00 -3.12
CA TYR A 110 -23.95 -4.37 -2.65
C TYR A 110 -22.68 -4.88 -1.99
N ASP A 111 -22.80 -5.32 -0.74
CA ASP A 111 -21.72 -5.94 0.00
C ASP A 111 -21.86 -7.47 -0.04
N GLU A 112 -20.95 -8.13 -0.73
CA GLU A 112 -20.95 -9.60 -0.91
C GLU A 112 -20.82 -10.36 0.42
N LYS A 113 -20.14 -9.78 1.43
CA LYS A 113 -19.93 -10.45 2.74
C LYS A 113 -21.22 -10.51 3.54
N SER A 114 -21.89 -9.39 3.69
CA SER A 114 -23.17 -9.32 4.41
C SER A 114 -24.36 -9.72 3.53
N ARG A 115 -24.19 -9.77 2.20
CA ARG A 115 -25.24 -9.97 1.19
C ARG A 115 -26.38 -8.96 1.30
N GLU A 116 -26.03 -7.70 1.57
CA GLU A 116 -26.97 -6.61 1.78
C GLU A 116 -26.57 -5.37 0.99
N LEU A 117 -27.52 -4.46 0.77
CA LEU A 117 -27.22 -3.11 0.28
C LEU A 117 -26.76 -2.23 1.43
N LYS A 118 -25.54 -1.74 1.36
CA LYS A 118 -24.97 -0.78 2.32
C LYS A 118 -25.02 0.64 1.79
N VAL A 119 -25.30 1.57 2.67
CA VAL A 119 -25.27 3.00 2.36
C VAL A 119 -23.82 3.44 2.18
N TYR A 120 -23.56 4.21 1.12
CA TYR A 120 -22.27 4.79 0.87
C TYR A 120 -22.10 6.08 1.69
N PHE A 121 -21.05 6.13 2.50
CA PHE A 121 -20.61 7.32 3.23
C PHE A 121 -19.29 7.82 2.66
N THR A 122 -19.18 9.10 2.39
CA THR A 122 -17.90 9.69 1.98
C THR A 122 -16.95 9.69 3.17
N PRO A 123 -15.78 9.03 3.09
CA PRO A 123 -14.80 9.03 4.19
C PRO A 123 -14.42 10.46 4.60
N GLY A 124 -14.39 10.72 5.91
CA GLY A 124 -13.99 12.02 6.48
C GLY A 124 -14.99 13.16 6.34
N ARG A 125 -16.16 12.92 5.77
CA ARG A 125 -17.26 13.90 5.71
C ARG A 125 -18.54 13.26 6.23
N ASN A 126 -19.17 13.87 7.22
CA ASN A 126 -20.50 13.48 7.72
C ASN A 126 -21.63 13.80 6.71
N HIS A 127 -21.30 13.96 5.44
CA HIS A 127 -22.25 14.31 4.40
C HIS A 127 -22.39 13.16 3.43
N ILE A 128 -23.52 12.51 3.49
CA ILE A 128 -24.01 11.62 2.45
C ILE A 128 -24.17 12.46 1.18
N PRO A 129 -23.72 12.01 0.00
CA PRO A 129 -24.05 12.71 -1.24
C PRO A 129 -25.56 12.63 -1.46
N TYR A 130 -26.27 13.57 -0.88
CA TYR A 130 -27.69 13.72 -1.08
C TYR A 130 -27.90 14.56 -2.33
N SER A 131 -28.31 13.91 -3.41
CA SER A 131 -28.77 14.65 -4.58
C SER A 131 -30.28 14.68 -4.60
N PRO A 132 -30.89 15.87 -4.64
CA PRO A 132 -32.33 15.98 -4.64
C PRO A 132 -33.00 15.31 -5.84
N ILE A 133 -32.36 15.31 -7.01
CA ILE A 133 -32.91 14.71 -8.24
C ILE A 133 -31.76 14.36 -9.18
N ILE A 134 -31.58 13.09 -9.52
CA ILE A 134 -30.63 12.63 -10.52
C ILE A 134 -31.31 12.59 -11.88
N LYS A 135 -30.68 13.21 -12.88
CA LYS A 135 -31.23 13.32 -14.24
C LYS A 135 -30.66 12.28 -15.18
N THR A 136 -29.35 11.98 -15.05
CA THR A 136 -28.67 10.99 -15.88
C THR A 136 -27.34 10.61 -15.28
N THR A 137 -26.83 9.47 -15.70
CA THR A 137 -25.48 8.98 -15.38
C THR A 137 -24.71 8.73 -16.68
N TYR A 138 -23.40 8.90 -16.64
CA TYR A 138 -22.51 8.63 -17.76
C TYR A 138 -21.20 8.04 -17.23
N VAL A 139 -20.67 7.03 -17.90
CA VAL A 139 -19.37 6.44 -17.60
C VAL A 139 -18.39 6.91 -18.68
N ASP A 140 -17.29 7.52 -18.26
CA ASP A 140 -16.25 7.96 -19.18
C ASP A 140 -15.27 6.83 -19.55
N LYS A 141 -14.30 7.14 -20.42
CA LYS A 141 -13.30 6.16 -20.88
C LYS A 141 -12.34 5.68 -19.80
N GLN A 142 -12.29 6.37 -18.67
CA GLN A 142 -11.47 6.02 -17.50
C GLN A 142 -12.31 5.29 -16.43
N ASN A 143 -13.54 4.87 -16.78
CA ASN A 143 -14.50 4.24 -15.88
C ASN A 143 -14.94 5.11 -14.70
N ASN A 144 -14.79 6.44 -14.77
CA ASN A 144 -15.40 7.33 -13.80
C ASN A 144 -16.90 7.42 -14.06
N LEU A 145 -17.69 7.31 -13.00
CA LEU A 145 -19.13 7.51 -13.08
C LEU A 145 -19.47 8.98 -12.82
N TRP A 146 -20.02 9.62 -13.85
CA TRP A 146 -20.53 10.98 -13.78
C TRP A 146 -22.04 10.96 -13.56
N ILE A 147 -22.48 11.67 -12.56
CA ILE A 147 -23.88 11.76 -12.17
C ILE A 147 -24.32 13.21 -12.28
N LYS A 148 -25.25 13.48 -13.21
CA LYS A 148 -25.89 14.78 -13.31
C LYS A 148 -27.07 14.84 -12.39
N SER A 149 -27.04 15.74 -11.42
CA SER A 149 -28.21 16.10 -10.63
C SER A 149 -28.86 17.37 -11.17
N GLN A 150 -29.98 17.78 -10.55
CA GLN A 150 -30.65 19.02 -10.91
C GLN A 150 -29.75 20.26 -10.75
N ARG A 151 -28.84 20.27 -9.79
CA ARG A 151 -28.04 21.43 -9.39
C ARG A 151 -26.53 21.21 -9.39
N SER A 152 -26.06 19.97 -9.59
CA SER A 152 -24.64 19.63 -9.49
C SER A 152 -24.25 18.48 -10.42
N PHE A 153 -22.95 18.37 -10.67
CA PHE A 153 -22.32 17.18 -11.21
C PHE A 153 -21.56 16.51 -10.08
N ILE A 154 -21.69 15.20 -9.96
CA ILE A 154 -20.96 14.36 -9.04
C ILE A 154 -20.11 13.42 -9.88
N LYS A 155 -18.82 13.35 -9.62
CA LYS A 155 -17.93 12.34 -10.15
C LYS A 155 -17.68 11.31 -9.06
N MET A 156 -17.90 10.02 -9.36
CA MET A 156 -17.47 8.92 -8.55
C MET A 156 -16.31 8.24 -9.28
N PHE A 157 -15.20 8.15 -8.61
CA PHE A 157 -14.00 7.48 -9.06
C PHE A 157 -13.86 6.15 -8.33
N PHE A 158 -13.58 5.09 -9.08
CA PHE A 158 -13.41 3.73 -8.58
C PHE A 158 -11.99 3.29 -8.94
N PRO A 159 -10.98 3.66 -8.16
CA PRO A 159 -9.65 3.17 -8.40
C PRO A 159 -9.68 1.63 -8.32
N PRO A 160 -8.97 0.92 -9.20
CA PRO A 160 -8.68 -0.47 -8.90
C PRO A 160 -8.08 -0.47 -7.50
N SER A 161 -8.55 -1.34 -6.62
CA SER A 161 -7.94 -1.48 -5.31
C SER A 161 -6.75 -2.44 -5.46
N PRO A 162 -5.55 -1.94 -5.80
CA PRO A 162 -4.38 -2.79 -5.97
C PRO A 162 -3.88 -3.34 -4.64
N TYR A 163 -4.60 -3.04 -3.57
CA TYR A 163 -4.23 -3.39 -2.21
C TYR A 163 -5.45 -3.74 -1.36
N THR A 164 -5.22 -4.45 -0.28
CA THR A 164 -6.17 -4.66 0.81
C THR A 164 -5.62 -3.98 2.07
N TYR A 165 -6.40 -3.10 2.68
CA TYR A 165 -6.10 -2.58 4.00
C TYR A 165 -6.92 -3.32 5.05
N ARG A 166 -6.25 -3.89 6.05
CA ARG A 166 -6.90 -4.54 7.18
C ARG A 166 -6.69 -3.70 8.43
N GLU A 167 -7.76 -3.08 8.90
CA GLU A 167 -7.77 -2.46 10.21
C GLU A 167 -7.65 -3.56 11.28
N LEU A 168 -6.73 -3.35 12.20
CA LEU A 168 -6.66 -4.11 13.44
C LEU A 168 -7.46 -3.32 14.48
N ASP A 169 -8.43 -3.99 15.15
CA ASP A 169 -9.26 -3.34 16.15
C ASP A 169 -8.39 -2.58 17.16
N ASN A 170 -8.86 -1.40 17.60
CA ASN A 170 -8.24 -0.53 18.61
C ASN A 170 -7.01 0.31 18.21
N TYR A 171 -6.77 0.64 16.93
CA TYR A 171 -5.75 1.61 16.51
C TYR A 171 -4.34 1.35 17.08
N PHE A 172 -3.82 0.13 16.91
CA PHE A 172 -2.49 -0.20 17.42
C PHE A 172 -1.48 -0.30 16.28
N ASP A 173 -0.32 0.36 16.47
CA ASP A 173 0.79 0.25 15.54
C ASP A 173 1.29 -1.19 15.47
N THR A 174 1.27 -1.75 14.28
CA THR A 174 1.93 -3.02 13.96
C THR A 174 3.43 -2.85 14.04
N LYS A 175 4.12 -3.72 14.76
CA LYS A 175 5.58 -3.63 14.99
C LYS A 175 6.38 -4.80 14.43
N SER A 176 5.78 -5.96 14.29
CA SER A 176 6.45 -7.12 13.71
C SER A 176 5.47 -8.10 13.10
N PHE A 177 5.89 -8.76 12.04
CA PHE A 177 5.22 -9.88 11.41
C PHE A 177 6.09 -11.13 11.50
N LEU A 178 5.45 -12.27 11.60
CA LEU A 178 6.09 -13.58 11.51
C LEU A 178 5.13 -14.57 10.87
N PHE A 179 5.60 -15.37 9.91
CA PHE A 179 4.89 -16.55 9.45
C PHE A 179 5.41 -17.79 10.16
N ASP A 180 4.51 -18.59 10.73
CA ASP A 180 4.87 -19.88 11.31
C ASP A 180 4.94 -21.00 10.26
N SER A 181 5.16 -22.25 10.66
CA SER A 181 5.31 -23.40 9.76
C SER A 181 4.01 -23.74 9.01
N ASP A 182 2.87 -23.40 9.59
CA ASP A 182 1.53 -23.64 9.02
C ASP A 182 1.03 -22.42 8.23
N GLU A 183 1.91 -21.44 8.00
CA GLU A 183 1.62 -20.16 7.32
C GLU A 183 0.63 -19.27 8.04
N HIS A 184 0.48 -19.48 9.33
CA HIS A 184 -0.28 -18.54 10.12
C HIS A 184 0.52 -17.28 10.37
N LEU A 185 -0.15 -16.14 10.20
CA LEU A 185 0.45 -14.83 10.36
C LEU A 185 0.34 -14.38 11.82
N TRP A 186 1.49 -14.18 12.44
CA TRP A 186 1.61 -13.56 13.75
C TRP A 186 1.84 -12.06 13.57
N ILE A 187 1.08 -11.24 14.29
CA ILE A 187 1.15 -9.79 14.24
C ILE A 187 1.37 -9.26 15.65
N ALA A 188 2.54 -8.70 15.86
CA ALA A 188 2.87 -8.03 17.13
C ALA A 188 2.64 -6.52 17.04
N THR A 189 2.22 -5.93 18.15
CA THR A 189 1.83 -4.52 18.22
C THR A 189 2.62 -3.75 19.28
N LYS A 190 2.63 -2.44 19.19
CA LYS A 190 3.25 -1.53 20.16
C LYS A 190 2.71 -1.70 21.59
N LYS A 191 1.48 -2.19 21.74
CA LYS A 191 0.90 -2.49 23.05
C LYS A 191 1.25 -3.88 23.60
N GLY A 192 2.03 -4.66 22.84
CA GLY A 192 2.42 -6.00 23.25
C GLY A 192 1.36 -7.07 23.06
N ILE A 193 0.36 -6.80 22.24
CA ILE A 193 -0.62 -7.79 21.80
C ILE A 193 -0.04 -8.53 20.62
N ILE A 194 -0.08 -9.87 20.66
CA ILE A 194 0.30 -10.72 19.54
C ILE A 194 -0.95 -11.43 19.05
N ARG A 195 -1.35 -11.14 17.81
CA ARG A 195 -2.48 -11.77 17.11
C ARG A 195 -1.97 -12.88 16.24
N ILE A 196 -2.72 -13.98 16.17
CA ILE A 196 -2.43 -15.11 15.29
C ILE A 196 -3.60 -15.27 14.32
N MET A 197 -3.29 -15.26 13.03
CA MET A 197 -4.27 -15.36 11.94
C MET A 197 -3.99 -16.60 11.11
N ASP A 198 -5.02 -17.23 10.54
CA ASP A 198 -4.88 -18.33 9.61
C ASP A 198 -4.31 -17.88 8.24
N SER A 199 -4.06 -18.83 7.34
CA SER A 199 -3.56 -18.56 5.98
C SER A 199 -4.50 -17.68 5.14
N GLN A 200 -5.80 -17.64 5.48
CA GLN A 200 -6.79 -16.72 4.87
C GLN A 200 -6.85 -15.38 5.60
N LYS A 201 -5.96 -15.18 6.58
CA LYS A 201 -5.89 -13.96 7.39
C LYS A 201 -7.16 -13.71 8.24
N ASN A 202 -7.84 -14.80 8.70
CA ASN A 202 -8.87 -14.72 9.73
C ASN A 202 -8.23 -14.90 11.11
N LEU A 203 -8.77 -14.20 12.11
CA LEU A 203 -8.26 -14.28 13.48
C LEU A 203 -8.48 -15.66 14.09
N LEU A 204 -7.40 -16.32 14.50
CA LEU A 204 -7.43 -17.56 15.30
C LEU A 204 -7.50 -17.26 16.80
N GLY A 205 -6.80 -16.22 17.24
CA GLY A 205 -6.74 -15.80 18.63
C GLY A 205 -5.53 -14.92 18.93
N TYR A 206 -5.17 -14.86 20.20
CA TYR A 206 -4.10 -14.03 20.74
C TYR A 206 -3.14 -14.90 21.55
N LEU A 207 -1.84 -14.60 21.50
CA LEU A 207 -0.87 -15.27 22.37
C LEU A 207 -0.97 -14.65 23.77
N SER A 208 -1.23 -15.49 24.77
CA SER A 208 -1.23 -15.09 26.19
C SER A 208 0.18 -15.16 26.81
N PRO A 209 0.45 -14.48 27.94
CA PRO A 209 1.76 -14.48 28.60
C PRO A 209 2.24 -15.86 29.06
N ASP A 210 1.34 -16.80 29.26
CA ASP A 210 1.63 -18.19 29.62
C ASP A 210 1.90 -19.11 28.40
N GLY A 211 1.91 -18.52 27.18
CA GLY A 211 2.26 -19.21 25.95
C GLY A 211 1.13 -20.00 25.31
N GLU A 212 -0.11 -19.69 25.64
CA GLU A 212 -1.29 -20.35 25.08
C GLU A 212 -2.11 -19.44 24.16
N LEU A 213 -2.93 -20.05 23.28
CA LEU A 213 -3.85 -19.32 22.42
C LEU A 213 -5.10 -18.90 23.20
N ALA A 214 -5.25 -17.61 23.44
CA ALA A 214 -6.41 -16.99 24.06
C ALA A 214 -7.43 -16.55 22.99
N GLN A 215 -8.73 -16.70 23.30
CA GLN A 215 -9.82 -16.26 22.40
C GLN A 215 -10.19 -14.78 22.61
N THR A 216 -9.72 -14.17 23.70
CA THR A 216 -9.91 -12.75 24.01
C THR A 216 -8.60 -12.00 23.90
N GLU A 217 -8.67 -10.75 23.48
CA GLU A 217 -7.51 -9.88 23.38
C GLU A 217 -6.73 -9.82 24.69
N THR A 218 -5.46 -10.13 24.61
CA THR A 218 -4.57 -10.22 25.80
C THR A 218 -3.23 -9.55 25.46
N VAL A 219 -2.70 -8.78 26.38
CA VAL A 219 -1.34 -8.22 26.32
C VAL A 219 -0.35 -9.32 26.71
N PHE A 220 0.52 -9.69 25.78
CA PHE A 220 1.60 -10.67 26.04
C PHE A 220 2.69 -10.06 26.92
N ALA A 221 3.15 -8.85 26.56
CA ALA A 221 4.18 -8.14 27.32
C ALA A 221 3.98 -6.62 27.22
N GLU A 222 4.10 -5.91 28.33
CA GLU A 222 4.10 -4.44 28.33
C GLU A 222 5.31 -3.89 27.55
N GLY A 223 5.21 -2.67 27.01
CA GLY A 223 6.28 -2.04 26.24
C GLY A 223 6.37 -2.49 24.77
N GLY A 224 5.47 -3.40 24.33
CA GLY A 224 5.36 -3.82 22.93
C GLY A 224 6.39 -4.86 22.48
N ILE A 225 6.04 -5.63 21.47
CA ILE A 225 6.94 -6.58 20.78
C ILE A 225 7.31 -5.99 19.43
N TYR A 226 8.60 -5.75 19.20
CA TYR A 226 9.15 -5.03 18.05
C TYR A 226 9.83 -5.93 17.03
N VAL A 227 10.26 -7.11 17.45
CA VAL A 227 10.87 -8.10 16.57
C VAL A 227 10.44 -9.51 16.97
N MET A 228 10.19 -10.34 15.98
CA MET A 228 9.90 -11.76 16.14
C MET A 228 10.76 -12.54 15.16
N LEU A 229 11.38 -13.61 15.63
CA LEU A 229 12.13 -14.58 14.83
C LEU A 229 11.66 -15.99 15.20
N LYS A 230 11.44 -16.84 14.21
CA LYS A 230 11.33 -18.30 14.41
C LYS A 230 12.59 -18.95 13.90
N ASP A 231 13.30 -19.63 14.78
CA ASP A 231 14.54 -20.32 14.44
C ASP A 231 14.31 -21.69 13.78
N GLN A 232 15.38 -22.30 13.28
CA GLN A 232 15.35 -23.62 12.65
C GLN A 232 14.86 -24.72 13.60
N ALA A 233 15.03 -24.54 14.92
CA ALA A 233 14.53 -25.44 15.95
C ALA A 233 13.04 -25.21 16.27
N GLN A 234 12.35 -24.32 15.53
CA GLN A 234 10.96 -23.93 15.72
C GLN A 234 10.68 -23.16 17.02
N THR A 235 11.72 -22.70 17.70
CA THR A 235 11.60 -21.78 18.84
C THR A 235 11.27 -20.38 18.31
N ILE A 236 10.36 -19.67 18.97
CA ILE A 236 10.05 -18.29 18.64
C ILE A 236 10.73 -17.36 19.64
N TRP A 237 11.47 -16.41 19.10
CA TRP A 237 12.15 -15.37 19.85
C TRP A 237 11.42 -14.05 19.69
N LEU A 238 11.07 -13.39 20.80
CA LEU A 238 10.35 -12.13 20.79
C LEU A 238 11.16 -11.06 21.50
N GLY A 239 11.48 -10.00 20.78
CA GLY A 239 12.19 -8.84 21.33
C GLY A 239 11.25 -7.69 21.65
N SER A 240 11.32 -7.16 22.86
CA SER A 240 10.56 -6.01 23.30
C SER A 240 11.38 -4.72 23.30
N LYS A 241 10.69 -3.57 23.38
CA LYS A 241 11.35 -2.26 23.45
C LYS A 241 11.91 -1.94 24.85
N GLU A 242 11.33 -2.51 25.91
CA GLU A 242 11.67 -2.16 27.30
C GLU A 242 11.68 -3.38 28.23
N ASN A 243 11.17 -4.51 27.78
CA ASN A 243 10.91 -5.68 28.61
C ASN A 243 11.77 -6.90 28.23
N GLY A 244 12.94 -6.66 27.62
CA GLY A 244 13.92 -7.70 27.28
C GLY A 244 13.45 -8.65 26.20
N LEU A 245 13.87 -9.90 26.34
CA LEU A 245 13.74 -10.97 25.37
C LEU A 245 12.85 -12.09 25.92
N PHE A 246 11.97 -12.63 25.08
CA PHE A 246 11.20 -13.83 25.40
C PHE A 246 11.60 -14.96 24.44
N ARG A 247 11.71 -16.18 24.96
CA ARG A 247 11.93 -17.41 24.20
C ARG A 247 10.71 -18.32 24.40
N LEU A 248 10.06 -18.71 23.31
CA LEU A 248 8.88 -19.57 23.28
C LEU A 248 9.30 -20.92 22.71
N VAL A 249 9.40 -21.92 23.55
CA VAL A 249 9.75 -23.29 23.16
C VAL A 249 8.47 -24.08 22.88
N PRO A 250 8.25 -24.62 21.66
CA PRO A 250 7.01 -25.30 21.32
C PRO A 250 6.81 -26.58 22.15
N ARG A 251 5.57 -26.81 22.55
CA ARG A 251 5.10 -28.01 23.24
C ARG A 251 4.31 -28.92 22.29
N ASN A 252 3.76 -30.00 22.81
CA ASN A 252 3.11 -31.08 22.05
C ASN A 252 1.76 -30.69 21.37
N ARG A 253 1.33 -29.45 21.44
CA ARG A 253 0.09 -28.93 20.81
C ARG A 253 0.37 -27.61 20.09
N PRO A 254 -0.32 -27.34 18.98
CA PRO A 254 -0.22 -26.03 18.33
C PRO A 254 -0.55 -24.89 19.29
N TYR A 255 0.19 -23.79 19.18
CA TYR A 255 0.05 -22.58 20.02
C TYR A 255 0.14 -22.84 21.53
N HIS A 256 0.94 -23.80 21.92
CA HIS A 256 1.25 -24.13 23.31
C HIS A 256 2.75 -24.12 23.50
N TYR A 257 3.25 -23.08 24.16
CA TYR A 257 4.68 -22.81 24.34
C TYR A 257 5.06 -22.76 25.79
N GLU A 258 6.28 -23.19 26.09
CA GLU A 258 6.93 -22.83 27.33
C GLU A 258 7.64 -21.49 27.16
N VAL A 259 7.30 -20.53 28.00
CA VAL A 259 7.77 -19.14 27.89
C VAL A 259 8.89 -18.90 28.89
N TYR A 260 10.04 -18.46 28.35
CA TYR A 260 11.18 -18.01 29.15
C TYR A 260 11.35 -16.50 28.92
N HIS A 261 11.68 -15.77 29.97
CA HIS A 261 11.87 -14.33 29.94
C HIS A 261 13.25 -13.93 30.43
N TYR A 262 13.96 -13.14 29.65
CA TYR A 262 15.33 -12.70 29.93
C TYR A 262 15.40 -11.18 29.97
N MET A 263 15.93 -10.64 31.06
CA MET A 263 16.14 -9.21 31.25
C MET A 263 17.58 -8.90 31.62
N ASN A 264 18.02 -7.69 31.34
CA ASN A 264 19.29 -7.19 31.84
C ASN A 264 19.29 -7.20 33.36
N ASN A 265 20.34 -7.79 33.95
CA ASN A 265 20.60 -7.80 35.37
C ASN A 265 22.07 -7.38 35.59
N PRO A 266 22.34 -6.17 36.08
CA PRO A 266 23.70 -5.69 36.30
C PRO A 266 24.53 -6.56 37.29
N SER A 267 23.89 -7.42 38.09
CA SER A 267 24.56 -8.34 38.99
C SER A 267 24.94 -9.67 38.33
N ASP A 268 24.43 -9.95 37.15
CA ASP A 268 24.76 -11.16 36.37
C ASP A 268 25.46 -10.75 35.06
N PRO A 269 26.79 -10.95 34.96
CA PRO A 269 27.55 -10.57 33.78
C PRO A 269 27.19 -11.34 32.50
N TYR A 270 26.35 -12.37 32.61
CA TYR A 270 25.86 -13.17 31.49
C TYR A 270 24.39 -12.96 31.22
N SER A 271 23.74 -11.98 31.86
CA SER A 271 22.42 -11.53 31.46
C SER A 271 22.48 -10.79 30.11
N ILE A 272 21.33 -10.58 29.43
CA ILE A 272 21.28 -9.78 28.19
C ILE A 272 21.79 -8.35 28.47
N SER A 273 22.53 -7.77 27.53
CA SER A 273 23.22 -6.48 27.73
C SER A 273 22.30 -5.26 27.88
N ASP A 274 21.08 -5.30 27.30
CA ASP A 274 20.06 -4.25 27.41
C ASP A 274 18.66 -4.84 27.19
N ASN A 275 17.63 -4.20 27.74
CA ASN A 275 16.23 -4.63 27.60
C ASN A 275 15.58 -4.15 26.30
N LYS A 276 16.21 -3.26 25.55
CA LYS A 276 15.71 -2.72 24.29
C LYS A 276 16.19 -3.56 23.11
N ILE A 277 15.41 -4.56 22.72
CA ILE A 277 15.76 -5.45 21.62
C ILE A 277 15.32 -4.81 20.30
N SER A 278 16.25 -4.61 19.38
CA SER A 278 16.02 -3.98 18.08
C SER A 278 15.94 -4.97 16.92
N CYS A 279 16.75 -6.03 16.96
CA CYS A 279 16.74 -7.07 15.94
C CYS A 279 17.21 -8.41 16.52
N ILE A 280 16.81 -9.49 15.87
CA ILE A 280 17.20 -10.88 16.18
C ILE A 280 17.44 -11.58 14.85
N ASP A 281 18.54 -12.33 14.73
CA ASP A 281 18.83 -13.12 13.53
C ASP A 281 19.48 -14.45 13.92
N GLU A 282 19.34 -15.45 13.05
CA GLU A 282 19.93 -16.77 13.19
C GLU A 282 21.02 -16.96 12.14
N ASP A 283 22.25 -17.29 12.54
CA ASP A 283 23.31 -17.59 11.58
C ASP A 283 23.19 -19.02 11.02
N HIS A 284 23.96 -19.31 9.97
CA HIS A 284 23.95 -20.61 9.28
C HIS A 284 24.31 -21.80 10.19
N ASN A 285 24.92 -21.56 11.35
CA ASN A 285 25.22 -22.57 12.38
C ASN A 285 24.08 -22.74 13.40
N GLY A 286 22.95 -22.04 13.22
CA GLY A 286 21.80 -22.06 14.14
C GLY A 286 22.01 -21.27 15.43
N ARG A 287 22.98 -20.34 15.46
CA ARG A 287 23.23 -19.50 16.64
C ARG A 287 22.40 -18.22 16.53
N ILE A 288 21.80 -17.86 17.65
CA ILE A 288 20.92 -16.68 17.73
C ILE A 288 21.72 -15.45 18.14
N TRP A 289 21.69 -14.44 17.30
CA TRP A 289 22.28 -13.12 17.53
C TRP A 289 21.19 -12.10 17.85
N ILE A 290 21.45 -11.24 18.82
CA ILE A 290 20.49 -10.25 19.31
C ILE A 290 21.15 -8.87 19.31
N GLY A 291 20.57 -7.96 18.55
CA GLY A 291 20.94 -6.55 18.58
C GLY A 291 20.11 -5.79 19.61
N THR A 292 20.76 -4.95 20.40
CA THR A 292 20.09 -4.09 21.37
C THR A 292 20.32 -2.62 21.06
N TYR A 293 19.43 -1.76 21.55
CA TYR A 293 19.54 -0.31 21.38
C TYR A 293 20.09 0.35 22.65
N GLY A 294 21.39 0.07 22.94
CA GLY A 294 22.10 0.58 24.12
C GLY A 294 23.22 -0.33 24.60
N GLY A 295 23.06 -1.65 24.50
CA GLY A 295 24.00 -2.66 24.97
C GLY A 295 24.79 -3.39 23.86
N GLY A 296 24.60 -3.02 22.59
CA GLY A 296 25.30 -3.63 21.45
C GLY A 296 24.83 -5.04 21.12
N LEU A 297 25.76 -5.89 20.68
CA LEU A 297 25.51 -7.22 20.15
C LEU A 297 25.57 -8.28 21.25
N ASN A 298 24.63 -9.22 21.24
CA ASN A 298 24.61 -10.40 22.10
C ASN A 298 24.52 -11.67 21.25
N LEU A 299 25.19 -12.71 21.68
CA LEU A 299 25.07 -14.06 21.19
C LEU A 299 24.44 -14.95 22.26
N VAL A 300 23.42 -15.71 21.90
CA VAL A 300 22.80 -16.69 22.78
C VAL A 300 23.71 -17.93 22.88
N GLU A 301 24.06 -18.33 24.08
CA GLU A 301 24.77 -19.57 24.35
C GLU A 301 23.91 -20.45 25.26
N GLU A 302 23.60 -21.66 24.80
CA GLU A 302 22.90 -22.67 25.60
C GLU A 302 23.91 -23.59 26.28
N LYS A 303 23.78 -23.74 27.59
CA LYS A 303 24.63 -24.64 28.39
C LYS A 303 24.13 -26.08 28.29
N GLU A 304 24.97 -27.02 28.74
CA GLU A 304 24.62 -28.45 28.79
C GLU A 304 23.35 -28.75 29.64
N ASP A 305 23.06 -27.91 30.63
CA ASP A 305 21.85 -28.00 31.46
C ASP A 305 20.60 -27.34 30.84
N GLY A 306 20.72 -26.80 29.61
CA GLY A 306 19.64 -26.08 28.90
C GLY A 306 19.48 -24.62 29.32
N ALA A 307 20.29 -24.12 30.27
CA ALA A 307 20.23 -22.73 30.68
C ALA A 307 20.84 -21.81 29.61
N ILE A 308 20.19 -20.69 29.35
CA ILE A 308 20.64 -19.66 28.40
C ILE A 308 21.53 -18.65 29.15
N ARG A 309 22.60 -18.24 28.49
CA ARG A 309 23.41 -17.06 28.85
C ARG A 309 23.72 -16.24 27.61
N PHE A 310 24.05 -14.97 27.81
CA PHE A 310 24.32 -14.04 26.74
C PHE A 310 25.81 -13.64 26.73
N ILE A 311 26.41 -13.76 25.56
CA ILE A 311 27.79 -13.41 25.30
C ILE A 311 27.80 -12.04 24.62
N HIS A 312 28.41 -11.04 25.23
CA HIS A 312 28.43 -9.65 24.75
C HIS A 312 29.74 -8.94 25.08
N ALA A 313 29.86 -7.65 24.72
CA ALA A 313 31.11 -6.89 24.82
C ALA A 313 31.70 -6.83 26.26
N GLU A 314 30.86 -6.84 27.29
CA GLU A 314 31.30 -6.75 28.70
C GLU A 314 31.76 -8.09 29.27
N ASN A 315 31.62 -9.20 28.54
CA ASN A 315 32.11 -10.49 28.97
C ASN A 315 33.09 -11.12 27.96
N LYS A 316 32.62 -11.77 26.87
CA LYS A 316 33.49 -12.54 25.98
C LYS A 316 33.61 -11.97 24.56
N LEU A 317 32.74 -11.04 24.14
CA LEU A 317 32.87 -10.35 22.86
C LEU A 317 33.67 -9.05 22.96
N SER A 318 34.81 -9.10 23.66
CA SER A 318 35.66 -7.93 23.98
C SER A 318 36.14 -7.15 22.73
N GLY A 319 36.21 -7.81 21.57
CA GLY A 319 36.54 -7.18 20.29
C GLY A 319 35.42 -6.33 19.66
N PHE A 320 34.19 -6.41 20.17
CA PHE A 320 33.07 -5.63 19.64
C PHE A 320 33.24 -4.12 19.96
N PRO A 321 33.11 -3.20 18.96
CA PRO A 321 33.39 -1.76 19.14
C PRO A 321 32.27 -1.01 19.88
N ILE A 322 31.87 -1.47 21.05
CA ILE A 322 30.72 -1.05 21.85
C ILE A 322 30.66 0.47 22.10
N ASN A 323 31.80 1.13 22.27
CA ASN A 323 31.87 2.56 22.57
C ASN A 323 31.30 3.46 21.47
N ARG A 324 31.16 2.92 20.24
CA ARG A 324 30.61 3.64 19.08
C ARG A 324 29.33 3.03 18.56
N THR A 325 29.14 1.73 18.73
CA THR A 325 28.12 0.96 18.05
C THR A 325 27.21 0.21 19.04
N ASN A 326 26.94 0.85 20.19
CA ASN A 326 26.06 0.30 21.21
C ASN A 326 24.57 0.22 20.79
N SER A 327 24.18 0.97 19.75
CA SER A 327 22.80 1.04 19.27
C SER A 327 22.69 0.37 17.91
N ILE A 328 22.26 -0.88 17.91
CA ILE A 328 22.03 -1.69 16.70
C ILE A 328 20.63 -1.42 16.18
N ARG A 329 20.48 -1.34 14.87
CA ARG A 329 19.20 -1.17 14.19
C ARG A 329 18.71 -2.43 13.50
N CYS A 330 19.60 -3.10 12.79
CA CYS A 330 19.28 -4.24 11.96
C CYS A 330 20.48 -5.19 11.86
N MET A 331 20.20 -6.42 11.43
CA MET A 331 21.23 -7.43 11.26
C MET A 331 20.77 -8.44 10.22
N VAL A 332 21.72 -9.00 9.45
CA VAL A 332 21.47 -10.10 8.52
C VAL A 332 22.75 -10.87 8.27
N GLU A 333 22.67 -12.20 8.13
CA GLU A 333 23.77 -12.97 7.59
C GLU A 333 23.82 -12.86 6.06
N GLY A 334 24.94 -12.39 5.55
CA GLY A 334 25.22 -12.23 4.12
C GLY A 334 26.09 -13.33 3.52
N PRO A 335 26.59 -13.13 2.30
CA PRO A 335 27.44 -14.09 1.60
C PRO A 335 28.70 -14.45 2.38
N GLY A 336 29.13 -15.70 2.23
CA GLY A 336 30.36 -16.21 2.86
C GLY A 336 30.31 -16.22 4.38
N HIS A 337 29.13 -16.49 4.95
CA HIS A 337 28.90 -16.57 6.38
C HIS A 337 29.38 -15.30 7.12
N THR A 338 29.08 -14.15 6.53
CA THR A 338 29.43 -12.86 7.10
C THR A 338 28.20 -12.20 7.69
N MET A 339 28.21 -11.94 8.99
CA MET A 339 27.19 -11.12 9.64
C MET A 339 27.39 -9.65 9.28
N LEU A 340 26.31 -8.98 8.91
CA LEU A 340 26.25 -7.54 8.68
C LEU A 340 25.34 -6.91 9.72
N VAL A 341 25.86 -5.98 10.49
CA VAL A 341 25.15 -5.34 11.61
C VAL A 341 25.08 -3.84 11.36
N GLY A 342 23.89 -3.34 11.05
CA GLY A 342 23.62 -1.91 10.87
C GLY A 342 23.45 -1.22 12.23
N THR A 343 24.18 -0.13 12.43
CA THR A 343 24.15 0.66 13.66
C THR A 343 23.90 2.13 13.38
N ILE A 344 23.71 2.93 14.40
CA ILE A 344 23.61 4.40 14.26
C ILE A 344 24.94 5.06 13.87
N GLU A 345 26.06 4.35 14.00
CA GLU A 345 27.41 4.87 13.69
C GLU A 345 28.20 3.94 12.75
N GLY A 346 27.56 3.36 11.75
CA GLY A 346 28.19 2.57 10.71
C GLY A 346 27.66 1.16 10.53
N LEU A 347 28.32 0.43 9.63
CA LEU A 347 28.04 -0.98 9.35
C LEU A 347 29.19 -1.82 9.90
N ILE A 348 28.88 -2.76 10.77
CA ILE A 348 29.83 -3.75 11.26
C ILE A 348 29.69 -5.02 10.45
N THR A 349 30.84 -5.63 10.11
CA THR A 349 30.88 -6.97 9.54
C THR A 349 31.82 -7.87 10.32
N PHE A 350 31.49 -9.15 10.43
CA PHE A 350 32.33 -10.18 11.03
C PHE A 350 31.95 -11.56 10.50
N SER A 351 32.86 -12.52 10.59
CA SER A 351 32.57 -13.91 10.21
C SER A 351 31.75 -14.59 11.29
N SER A 352 30.66 -15.26 10.93
CA SER A 352 29.95 -16.19 11.80
C SER A 352 30.68 -17.55 11.94
N ASP A 353 31.70 -17.82 11.13
CA ASP A 353 32.60 -18.95 11.28
C ASP A 353 33.71 -18.60 12.28
N PHE A 354 33.55 -19.01 13.54
CA PHE A 354 34.54 -18.84 14.58
C PHE A 354 34.54 -20.06 15.55
N SER A 355 35.68 -20.32 16.16
CA SER A 355 35.85 -21.37 17.16
C SER A 355 35.83 -20.83 18.58
N ASP A 356 36.13 -19.55 18.78
CA ASP A 356 36.19 -18.88 20.07
C ASP A 356 35.68 -17.44 19.93
N TYR A 357 34.84 -17.01 20.86
CA TYR A 357 34.23 -15.68 20.90
C TYR A 357 35.26 -14.55 20.95
N GLU A 358 36.36 -14.75 21.69
CA GLU A 358 37.42 -13.75 21.88
C GLU A 358 38.23 -13.50 20.61
N ASN A 359 38.17 -14.45 19.65
CA ASN A 359 38.88 -14.35 18.37
C ASN A 359 38.03 -13.75 17.23
N ILE A 360 36.78 -13.37 17.48
CA ILE A 360 35.96 -12.73 16.48
C ILE A 360 36.52 -11.35 16.15
N ARG A 361 36.87 -11.15 14.90
CA ARG A 361 37.31 -9.84 14.39
C ARG A 361 36.14 -9.08 13.81
N PHE A 362 35.87 -7.91 14.36
CA PHE A 362 34.84 -6.98 13.91
C PHE A 362 35.46 -5.90 13.03
N TYR A 363 34.82 -5.61 11.90
CA TYR A 363 35.23 -4.59 10.94
C TYR A 363 34.16 -3.51 10.92
N LEU A 364 34.53 -2.26 11.28
CA LEU A 364 33.61 -1.14 11.35
C LEU A 364 33.78 -0.25 10.12
N ASN A 365 32.73 -0.20 9.29
CA ASN A 365 32.67 0.60 8.10
C ASN A 365 31.92 1.92 8.36
N LEU A 366 32.64 3.02 8.23
CA LEU A 366 32.12 4.38 8.41
C LEU A 366 31.97 5.09 7.07
N PRO A 367 31.13 6.12 6.97
CA PRO A 367 31.12 7.00 5.81
C PRO A 367 32.50 7.61 5.57
N ARG A 368 32.92 7.61 4.31
CA ARG A 368 34.18 8.23 3.86
C ARG A 368 33.85 9.44 3.00
N PRO A 369 33.83 10.67 3.56
CA PRO A 369 33.32 11.85 2.83
C PRO A 369 34.07 12.17 1.53
N GLN A 370 35.32 11.69 1.39
CA GLN A 370 36.15 11.92 0.20
C GLN A 370 36.12 10.75 -0.80
N ALA A 371 35.47 9.63 -0.46
CA ALA A 371 35.35 8.48 -1.31
C ALA A 371 33.94 8.39 -1.88
N ALA A 372 33.81 8.47 -3.21
CA ALA A 372 32.51 8.37 -3.88
C ALA A 372 31.83 6.98 -3.71
N ASP A 373 32.60 5.98 -3.31
CA ASP A 373 32.19 4.60 -3.09
C ASP A 373 32.14 4.20 -1.60
N GLY A 374 32.10 5.13 -0.68
CA GLY A 374 31.93 4.89 0.76
C GLY A 374 30.46 4.60 1.12
N LEU A 375 30.25 4.16 2.38
CA LEU A 375 28.92 4.04 2.97
C LEU A 375 28.18 5.39 2.89
N CYS A 376 26.92 5.37 2.45
CA CYS A 376 26.20 6.60 2.09
C CYS A 376 25.82 7.50 3.29
N SER A 377 25.71 6.93 4.50
CA SER A 377 25.58 7.65 5.78
C SER A 377 25.92 6.73 6.95
N ALA A 378 26.18 7.30 8.12
CA ALA A 378 26.57 6.52 9.30
C ALA A 378 25.40 5.73 9.90
N ASP A 379 24.20 6.29 9.91
CA ASP A 379 23.02 5.64 10.50
C ASP A 379 22.42 4.65 9.50
N VAL A 380 22.73 3.36 9.67
CA VAL A 380 22.27 2.26 8.81
C VAL A 380 20.92 1.77 9.34
N MET A 381 19.85 2.19 8.68
CA MET A 381 18.47 1.92 9.10
C MET A 381 18.02 0.50 8.81
N SER A 382 18.44 -0.05 7.67
CA SER A 382 18.07 -1.39 7.23
C SER A 382 19.16 -2.00 6.35
N VAL A 383 19.31 -3.32 6.43
CA VAL A 383 20.16 -4.15 5.57
C VAL A 383 19.28 -5.25 4.99
N LEU A 384 19.33 -5.43 3.70
CA LEU A 384 18.60 -6.47 2.96
C LEU A 384 19.59 -7.36 2.20
N ARG A 385 19.49 -8.67 2.40
CA ARG A 385 20.09 -9.69 1.53
C ARG A 385 19.03 -10.15 0.54
N THR A 386 19.29 -9.98 -0.73
CA THR A 386 18.40 -10.45 -1.80
C THR A 386 18.64 -11.93 -2.10
N THR A 387 17.72 -12.53 -2.84
CA THR A 387 17.80 -13.96 -3.23
C THR A 387 19.00 -14.28 -4.10
N ASP A 388 19.57 -13.30 -4.81
CA ASP A 388 20.82 -13.39 -5.57
C ASP A 388 22.09 -13.08 -4.76
N GLU A 389 21.97 -13.07 -3.42
CA GLU A 389 23.06 -12.78 -2.48
C GLU A 389 23.57 -11.33 -2.50
N THR A 390 22.90 -10.43 -3.17
CA THR A 390 23.27 -9.01 -3.17
C THR A 390 22.85 -8.36 -1.85
N ILE A 391 23.69 -7.46 -1.32
CA ILE A 391 23.41 -6.71 -0.11
C ILE A 391 23.07 -5.28 -0.45
N TYR A 392 21.92 -4.84 0.04
CA TYR A 392 21.49 -3.45 0.02
C TYR A 392 21.40 -2.88 1.42
N CYS A 393 21.84 -1.65 1.60
CA CYS A 393 21.71 -0.92 2.84
C CYS A 393 20.88 0.35 2.58
N TYR A 394 19.99 0.66 3.51
CA TYR A 394 19.34 1.96 3.54
C TYR A 394 19.88 2.78 4.70
N CYS A 395 20.40 3.96 4.40
CA CYS A 395 21.03 4.83 5.38
C CYS A 395 20.22 6.12 5.57
N TYR A 396 20.06 6.55 6.82
CA TYR A 396 19.36 7.81 7.15
C TYR A 396 20.01 9.00 6.43
N GLY A 397 19.22 9.70 5.64
CA GLY A 397 19.68 10.83 4.84
C GLY A 397 20.70 10.53 3.75
N GLY A 398 21.10 9.26 3.60
CA GLY A 398 22.00 8.74 2.55
C GLY A 398 21.27 8.02 1.43
N GLY A 399 20.07 7.48 1.70
CA GLY A 399 19.26 6.73 0.75
C GLY A 399 19.71 5.27 0.60
N LEU A 400 19.35 4.67 -0.53
CA LEU A 400 19.67 3.27 -0.86
C LEU A 400 21.10 3.17 -1.41
N CYS A 401 21.86 2.20 -0.93
CA CYS A 401 23.14 1.82 -1.49
C CYS A 401 23.32 0.30 -1.57
N LYS A 402 24.03 -0.15 -2.60
CA LYS A 402 24.39 -1.54 -2.86
C LYS A 402 25.83 -1.77 -2.43
N LEU A 403 26.09 -2.81 -1.68
CA LEU A 403 27.44 -3.27 -1.34
C LEU A 403 28.08 -3.91 -2.58
N VAL A 404 29.27 -3.45 -2.97
CA VAL A 404 29.96 -3.93 -4.17
C VAL A 404 31.30 -4.63 -3.90
N SER A 405 31.76 -4.61 -2.63
CA SER A 405 32.96 -5.36 -2.23
C SER A 405 32.74 -6.86 -2.30
N SER A 406 33.67 -7.61 -2.85
CA SER A 406 33.67 -9.07 -2.85
C SER A 406 34.14 -9.66 -1.53
N ASN A 407 35.07 -8.99 -0.84
CA ASN A 407 35.48 -9.34 0.53
C ASN A 407 34.70 -8.45 1.52
N LEU A 408 33.85 -9.06 2.31
CA LEU A 408 33.01 -8.36 3.31
C LEU A 408 33.70 -8.17 4.65
N LEU A 409 34.81 -8.87 4.88
CA LEU A 409 35.60 -8.78 6.11
C LEU A 409 36.70 -7.69 5.95
N SER A 410 36.27 -6.44 5.91
CA SER A 410 37.12 -5.27 5.68
C SER A 410 36.53 -4.00 6.32
N ASP A 411 37.38 -3.09 6.82
CA ASP A 411 37.01 -1.76 7.31
C ASP A 411 36.82 -0.74 6.16
N GLU A 412 37.05 -1.15 4.91
CA GLU A 412 37.00 -0.29 3.71
C GLU A 412 36.05 -0.87 2.65
N LEU A 413 34.85 -1.25 3.05
CA LEU A 413 33.83 -1.71 2.13
C LEU A 413 33.45 -0.61 1.13
N ARG A 414 33.18 -1.03 -0.09
CA ARG A 414 32.75 -0.15 -1.18
C ARG A 414 31.28 -0.35 -1.46
N PHE A 415 30.61 0.77 -1.69
CA PHE A 415 29.18 0.84 -1.96
C PHE A 415 28.92 1.64 -3.24
N ARG A 416 27.84 1.31 -3.92
CA ARG A 416 27.27 2.11 -4.99
C ARG A 416 25.99 2.76 -4.47
N SER A 417 25.95 4.08 -4.38
CA SER A 417 24.77 4.83 -3.97
C SER A 417 23.84 5.07 -5.18
N PHE A 418 22.53 4.99 -4.96
CA PHE A 418 21.49 5.26 -5.96
C PHE A 418 20.79 6.61 -5.74
N GLY A 419 21.26 7.44 -4.82
CA GLY A 419 20.72 8.78 -4.59
C GLY A 419 19.76 8.89 -3.40
N LYS A 420 19.23 10.12 -3.22
CA LYS A 420 18.39 10.51 -2.09
C LYS A 420 16.94 10.72 -2.49
N GLU A 421 16.48 10.04 -3.53
CA GLU A 421 15.13 10.25 -4.10
C GLU A 421 14.00 9.68 -3.23
N THR A 422 14.36 9.03 -2.11
CA THR A 422 13.40 8.49 -1.15
C THR A 422 13.35 9.32 0.12
N SER A 423 12.28 9.17 0.89
CA SER A 423 12.16 9.79 2.22
C SER A 423 13.38 9.49 3.10
N PRO A 424 13.95 10.46 3.81
CA PRO A 424 15.10 10.24 4.69
C PRO A 424 14.82 9.22 5.80
N LEU A 425 13.58 8.93 6.10
CA LEU A 425 13.11 8.06 7.19
C LEU A 425 12.64 6.69 6.72
N ALA A 426 13.08 6.21 5.56
CA ALA A 426 12.75 4.83 5.17
C ALA A 426 13.46 3.83 6.09
N ARG A 427 12.71 2.84 6.58
CA ARG A 427 13.15 1.90 7.63
C ARG A 427 13.02 0.45 7.23
N ALA A 428 12.30 0.17 6.16
CA ALA A 428 11.91 -1.17 5.76
C ALA A 428 12.29 -1.43 4.31
N LEU A 429 13.00 -2.51 4.08
CA LEU A 429 13.36 -3.01 2.74
C LEU A 429 12.81 -4.42 2.58
N ILE A 430 12.27 -4.73 1.40
CA ILE A 430 11.92 -6.10 1.02
C ILE A 430 12.12 -6.29 -0.48
N GLU A 431 12.66 -7.45 -0.88
CA GLU A 431 12.71 -7.90 -2.26
C GLU A 431 11.37 -8.52 -2.66
N ASP A 432 10.86 -8.19 -3.84
CA ASP A 432 9.69 -8.83 -4.41
C ASP A 432 10.07 -10.03 -5.32
N LYS A 433 9.06 -10.73 -5.78
CA LYS A 433 9.23 -11.89 -6.69
C LYS A 433 9.86 -11.54 -8.06
N ASN A 434 9.89 -10.26 -8.43
CA ASN A 434 10.52 -9.75 -9.66
C ASN A 434 11.94 -9.24 -9.40
N HIS A 435 12.47 -9.47 -8.19
CA HIS A 435 13.80 -9.02 -7.74
C HIS A 435 13.94 -7.49 -7.61
N ASN A 436 12.84 -6.76 -7.55
CA ASN A 436 12.83 -5.35 -7.23
C ASN A 436 12.77 -5.12 -5.73
N ILE A 437 13.16 -3.93 -5.27
CA ILE A 437 13.20 -3.60 -3.85
C ILE A 437 12.11 -2.60 -3.52
N TRP A 438 11.27 -2.99 -2.58
CA TRP A 438 10.27 -2.09 -1.99
C TRP A 438 10.83 -1.46 -0.72
N ILE A 439 10.67 -0.16 -0.62
CA ILE A 439 11.20 0.69 0.45
C ILE A 439 10.02 1.36 1.15
N GLY A 440 9.79 1.01 2.41
CA GLY A 440 8.77 1.65 3.24
C GLY A 440 9.32 2.88 3.96
N SER A 441 8.69 4.04 3.75
CA SER A 441 8.93 5.27 4.51
C SER A 441 7.80 5.54 5.50
N GLU A 442 7.74 6.73 6.10
CA GLU A 442 6.63 7.07 7.03
C GLU A 442 5.28 7.23 6.30
N THR A 443 5.27 7.76 5.09
CA THR A 443 4.04 8.12 4.35
C THR A 443 3.91 7.47 2.99
N ASP A 444 5.00 6.94 2.45
CA ASP A 444 5.08 6.43 1.09
C ASP A 444 5.72 5.05 1.06
N ILE A 445 5.39 4.27 0.04
CA ILE A 445 6.19 3.12 -0.38
C ILE A 445 6.85 3.45 -1.72
N THR A 446 8.11 3.07 -1.86
CA THR A 446 8.88 3.34 -3.07
C THR A 446 9.38 2.02 -3.64
N LEU A 447 9.12 1.80 -4.92
CA LEU A 447 9.71 0.73 -5.70
C LEU A 447 11.06 1.20 -6.24
N PHE A 448 12.10 0.43 -6.02
CA PHE A 448 13.37 0.54 -6.72
C PHE A 448 13.46 -0.58 -7.75
N ASP A 449 13.37 -0.22 -9.03
CA ASP A 449 13.63 -1.13 -10.13
C ASP A 449 15.13 -1.40 -10.20
N VAL A 450 15.51 -2.66 -9.94
CA VAL A 450 16.93 -3.06 -9.87
C VAL A 450 17.58 -3.07 -11.26
N HIS A 451 16.81 -3.39 -12.32
CA HIS A 451 17.30 -3.45 -13.69
C HIS A 451 17.55 -2.04 -14.25
N ASP A 452 16.54 -1.18 -14.18
CA ASP A 452 16.60 0.17 -14.73
C ASP A 452 17.22 1.19 -13.78
N GLN A 453 17.38 0.83 -12.51
CA GLN A 453 17.92 1.64 -11.41
C GLN A 453 17.13 2.94 -11.20
N THR A 454 15.82 2.84 -11.30
CA THR A 454 14.87 3.95 -11.13
C THR A 454 14.03 3.77 -9.88
N PHE A 455 13.57 4.89 -9.33
CA PHE A 455 12.66 4.91 -8.20
C PHE A 455 11.27 5.33 -8.64
N GLU A 456 10.26 4.65 -8.13
CA GLU A 456 8.87 5.03 -8.30
C GLU A 456 8.16 5.03 -6.95
N SER A 457 7.63 6.19 -6.54
CA SER A 457 6.95 6.34 -5.23
C SER A 457 5.44 6.30 -5.37
N PHE A 458 4.81 5.66 -4.37
CA PHE A 458 3.37 5.49 -4.25
C PHE A 458 2.93 6.00 -2.87
N GLY A 459 2.23 7.12 -2.85
CA GLY A 459 1.77 7.79 -1.64
C GLY A 459 0.24 7.93 -1.59
N GLU A 460 -0.24 8.91 -0.83
CA GLU A 460 -1.66 9.19 -0.60
C GLU A 460 -2.47 9.31 -1.91
N THR A 461 -1.91 9.96 -2.91
CA THR A 461 -2.56 10.16 -4.21
C THR A 461 -2.86 8.83 -4.91
N PHE A 462 -1.89 7.90 -4.91
CA PHE A 462 -2.05 6.59 -5.54
C PHE A 462 -3.05 5.71 -4.77
N PHE A 463 -2.93 5.67 -3.45
CA PHE A 463 -3.79 4.84 -2.60
C PHE A 463 -5.15 5.47 -2.32
N ASN A 464 -5.37 6.72 -2.72
CA ASN A 464 -6.54 7.54 -2.35
C ASN A 464 -6.82 7.53 -0.83
N ARG A 465 -5.76 7.33 -0.06
CA ARG A 465 -5.75 7.27 1.40
C ARG A 465 -4.34 7.55 1.92
N SER A 466 -4.23 8.33 2.97
CA SER A 466 -2.97 8.50 3.69
C SER A 466 -2.73 7.31 4.62
N PHE A 467 -1.53 6.74 4.55
CA PHE A 467 -1.04 5.72 5.46
C PHE A 467 0.14 6.27 6.25
N ASN A 468 0.17 6.00 7.55
CA ASN A 468 1.35 6.16 8.38
C ASN A 468 1.95 4.76 8.55
N TYR A 469 3.05 4.49 7.86
CA TYR A 469 3.73 3.21 7.96
C TYR A 469 4.52 3.12 9.26
N SER A 470 4.47 1.97 9.88
CA SER A 470 5.17 1.70 11.14
C SER A 470 6.62 1.28 10.90
N GLU A 471 7.39 1.10 11.98
CA GLU A 471 8.76 0.57 11.93
C GLU A 471 8.83 -0.94 11.66
N CYS A 472 7.70 -1.57 11.37
CA CYS A 472 7.59 -2.99 11.09
C CYS A 472 8.35 -3.37 9.82
N LEU A 473 9.20 -4.38 9.91
CA LEU A 473 9.80 -4.98 8.72
C LEU A 473 8.70 -5.67 7.89
N PRO A 474 8.61 -5.39 6.59
CA PRO A 474 7.66 -6.05 5.73
C PRO A 474 7.98 -7.53 5.54
N VAL A 475 6.97 -8.31 5.26
CA VAL A 475 7.10 -9.72 4.91
C VAL A 475 6.33 -10.02 3.64
N ALA A 476 6.74 -11.05 2.89
CA ALA A 476 6.00 -11.57 1.76
C ALA A 476 5.33 -12.89 2.14
N ASP A 477 4.08 -13.09 1.73
CA ASP A 477 3.43 -14.39 1.84
C ASP A 477 3.83 -15.31 0.66
N ARG A 478 3.34 -16.56 0.65
CA ARG A 478 3.67 -17.54 -0.41
C ARG A 478 3.21 -17.14 -1.81
N GLN A 479 2.19 -16.29 -1.91
CA GLN A 479 1.74 -15.76 -3.19
C GLN A 479 2.67 -14.62 -3.68
N GLY A 480 3.57 -14.15 -2.84
CA GLY A 480 4.43 -13.02 -3.08
C GLY A 480 3.75 -11.68 -2.83
N ASP A 481 2.60 -11.69 -2.13
CA ASP A 481 1.97 -10.47 -1.67
C ASP A 481 2.76 -9.89 -0.50
N ILE A 482 3.05 -8.60 -0.55
CA ILE A 482 3.80 -7.89 0.48
C ILE A 482 2.84 -7.36 1.54
N LEU A 483 3.21 -7.60 2.81
CA LEU A 483 2.52 -7.08 3.98
C LEU A 483 3.38 -5.97 4.61
N MET A 484 2.82 -4.78 4.76
CA MET A 484 3.47 -3.66 5.44
C MET A 484 2.66 -3.21 6.65
N GLY A 485 3.33 -3.05 7.79
CA GLY A 485 2.71 -2.56 9.01
C GLY A 485 2.40 -1.06 8.94
N THR A 486 1.26 -0.67 9.47
CA THR A 486 0.84 0.74 9.58
C THR A 486 0.38 1.06 10.99
N GLU A 487 0.20 2.35 11.28
CA GLU A 487 -0.55 2.79 12.44
C GLU A 487 -2.02 2.36 12.28
N GLY A 488 -2.47 1.45 13.14
CA GLY A 488 -3.85 0.93 13.16
C GLY A 488 -4.13 -0.26 12.27
N GLY A 489 -3.13 -0.84 11.56
CA GLY A 489 -3.39 -1.99 10.72
C GLY A 489 -2.24 -2.49 9.88
N MET A 490 -2.58 -3.12 8.78
CA MET A 490 -1.62 -3.59 7.77
C MET A 490 -2.14 -3.35 6.35
N LEU A 491 -1.22 -2.96 5.48
CA LEU A 491 -1.40 -2.90 4.04
C LEU A 491 -0.91 -4.21 3.42
N VAL A 492 -1.71 -4.82 2.56
CA VAL A 492 -1.37 -6.04 1.80
C VAL A 492 -1.55 -5.75 0.33
N PHE A 493 -0.54 -5.99 -0.48
CA PHE A 493 -0.61 -5.76 -1.92
C PHE A 493 0.25 -6.75 -2.70
N SER A 494 -0.21 -7.08 -3.90
CA SER A 494 0.64 -7.77 -4.88
C SER A 494 1.53 -6.74 -5.59
N PRO A 495 2.85 -6.93 -5.66
CA PRO A 495 3.76 -6.04 -6.40
C PRO A 495 3.30 -5.76 -7.83
N ASP A 496 2.79 -6.78 -8.53
CA ASP A 496 2.31 -6.64 -9.91
C ASP A 496 1.05 -5.76 -10.05
N SER A 497 0.32 -5.54 -8.95
CA SER A 497 -0.89 -4.72 -8.93
C SER A 497 -0.60 -3.22 -8.69
N ILE A 498 0.58 -2.91 -8.16
CA ILE A 498 1.01 -1.54 -7.88
C ILE A 498 1.67 -0.97 -9.13
N VAL A 499 0.85 -0.53 -10.06
CA VAL A 499 1.30 0.03 -11.34
C VAL A 499 0.57 1.35 -11.58
N LYS A 500 1.32 2.40 -11.90
CA LYS A 500 0.73 3.67 -12.32
C LYS A 500 0.06 3.53 -13.68
N GLN A 501 -1.06 4.22 -13.83
CA GLN A 501 -1.77 4.23 -15.11
C GLN A 501 -0.96 4.97 -16.18
N THR A 502 -0.83 4.35 -17.35
CA THR A 502 -0.15 4.93 -18.50
C THR A 502 -1.11 5.72 -19.42
N TYR A 503 -2.30 6.09 -18.90
CA TYR A 503 -3.26 6.86 -19.71
C TYR A 503 -2.67 8.20 -20.15
N GLU A 504 -2.57 8.40 -21.44
CA GLU A 504 -2.13 9.66 -22.03
C GLU A 504 -3.32 10.60 -22.20
N ALA A 505 -3.47 11.52 -21.26
CA ALA A 505 -4.55 12.50 -21.29
C ALA A 505 -4.40 13.45 -22.50
N PRO A 506 -5.42 13.62 -23.35
CA PRO A 506 -5.39 14.66 -24.37
C PRO A 506 -5.27 16.04 -23.73
N ILE A 507 -4.38 16.88 -24.24
CA ILE A 507 -4.23 18.27 -23.80
C ILE A 507 -5.02 19.16 -24.76
N VAL A 508 -5.87 20.01 -24.20
CA VAL A 508 -6.67 20.97 -24.95
C VAL A 508 -6.40 22.39 -24.48
N VAL A 509 -6.35 23.31 -25.42
CA VAL A 509 -6.37 24.75 -25.10
C VAL A 509 -7.82 25.14 -24.80
N THR A 510 -8.06 25.55 -23.54
CA THR A 510 -9.42 25.84 -23.06
C THR A 510 -9.85 27.27 -23.32
N GLY A 511 -8.90 28.17 -23.54
CA GLY A 511 -9.25 29.54 -23.87
C GLY A 511 -8.04 30.48 -23.90
N ILE A 512 -8.31 31.67 -24.44
CA ILE A 512 -7.41 32.81 -24.39
C ILE A 512 -8.09 33.98 -23.73
N LYS A 513 -7.40 34.67 -22.83
CA LYS A 513 -7.89 35.86 -22.15
C LYS A 513 -6.96 37.03 -22.44
N TYR A 514 -7.49 38.13 -22.94
CA TYR A 514 -6.77 39.36 -23.14
C TYR A 514 -6.86 40.24 -21.89
N SER A 515 -5.75 40.86 -21.48
CA SER A 515 -5.69 41.66 -20.24
C SER A 515 -6.55 42.92 -20.31
N GLU A 516 -6.79 43.46 -21.50
CA GLU A 516 -7.52 44.72 -21.73
C GLU A 516 -9.04 44.53 -21.85
N ASP A 517 -9.47 43.32 -22.20
CA ASP A 517 -10.87 42.96 -22.31
C ASP A 517 -11.14 41.78 -21.40
N ASN A 518 -12.06 41.84 -20.49
CA ASN A 518 -12.48 40.70 -19.66
C ASN A 518 -13.13 39.55 -20.47
N LEU A 519 -12.87 39.48 -21.76
CA LEU A 519 -13.42 38.51 -22.71
C LEU A 519 -12.46 37.29 -22.79
N SER A 520 -12.94 36.14 -22.45
CA SER A 520 -12.28 34.86 -22.78
C SER A 520 -12.93 34.31 -24.05
N HIS A 521 -12.12 33.94 -25.02
CA HIS A 521 -12.55 33.21 -26.19
C HIS A 521 -12.25 31.74 -26.02
N VAL A 522 -13.23 30.87 -26.23
CA VAL A 522 -13.04 29.42 -26.33
C VAL A 522 -12.46 29.15 -27.72
N LEU A 523 -11.32 28.48 -27.77
CA LEU A 523 -10.70 28.06 -29.01
C LEU A 523 -11.26 26.69 -29.39
N SER A 524 -11.93 26.58 -30.51
CA SER A 524 -12.31 25.31 -31.10
C SER A 524 -11.26 24.92 -32.14
N ASP A 525 -10.59 23.78 -31.96
CA ASP A 525 -9.76 23.01 -32.92
C ASP A 525 -8.91 23.79 -33.93
N ALA A 526 -8.41 24.98 -33.57
CA ALA A 526 -7.57 25.78 -34.46
C ALA A 526 -6.10 25.44 -34.26
N ASP A 527 -5.43 24.97 -35.30
CA ASP A 527 -3.97 24.69 -35.29
C ASP A 527 -3.14 25.98 -35.18
N TYR A 528 -3.72 27.14 -35.34
CA TYR A 528 -3.05 28.42 -35.17
C TYR A 528 -3.99 29.51 -34.65
N LEU A 529 -3.40 30.47 -33.95
CA LEU A 529 -4.11 31.63 -33.38
C LEU A 529 -3.48 32.93 -33.87
N GLU A 530 -4.27 33.81 -34.44
CA GLU A 530 -3.87 35.18 -34.78
C GLU A 530 -4.18 36.15 -33.65
N ILE A 531 -3.15 36.73 -33.04
CA ILE A 531 -3.28 37.72 -31.97
C ILE A 531 -3.02 39.10 -32.55
N PRO A 532 -3.99 40.03 -32.50
CA PRO A 532 -3.79 41.39 -32.98
C PRO A 532 -2.63 42.09 -32.27
N THR A 533 -1.82 42.84 -32.97
CA THR A 533 -0.63 43.53 -32.44
C THR A 533 -0.91 44.51 -31.28
N ARG A 534 -2.14 44.98 -31.15
CA ARG A 534 -2.63 45.81 -30.05
C ARG A 534 -2.93 45.02 -28.76
N ARG A 535 -3.00 43.66 -28.83
CA ARG A 535 -3.34 42.77 -27.70
C ARG A 535 -2.18 41.88 -27.30
N ARG A 536 -1.00 42.47 -27.06
CA ARG A 536 0.25 41.73 -26.73
C ARG A 536 0.28 41.14 -25.34
N ASN A 537 -0.68 41.50 -24.47
CA ASN A 537 -0.83 40.95 -23.13
C ASN A 537 -2.01 40.00 -23.11
N PHE A 538 -1.72 38.71 -23.00
CA PHE A 538 -2.73 37.67 -23.02
C PHE A 538 -2.32 36.46 -22.20
N THR A 539 -3.30 35.68 -21.79
CA THR A 539 -3.13 34.43 -21.07
C THR A 539 -3.73 33.29 -21.87
N ILE A 540 -2.97 32.24 -22.08
CA ILE A 540 -3.46 31.00 -22.66
C ILE A 540 -3.77 30.04 -21.51
N SER A 541 -4.97 29.48 -21.48
CA SER A 541 -5.41 28.44 -20.54
C SER A 541 -5.57 27.13 -21.27
N PHE A 542 -5.20 26.04 -20.60
CA PHE A 542 -5.22 24.70 -21.15
C PHE A 542 -5.61 23.69 -20.07
N ALA A 543 -5.95 22.46 -20.46
CA ALA A 543 -6.23 21.38 -19.53
C ALA A 543 -5.84 20.03 -20.17
N ALA A 544 -5.25 19.17 -19.39
CA ALA A 544 -5.16 17.75 -19.70
C ALA A 544 -6.48 17.07 -19.28
N LEU A 545 -7.06 16.28 -20.19
CA LEU A 545 -8.36 15.64 -19.98
C LEU A 545 -8.19 14.31 -19.24
N ASP A 546 -7.51 14.35 -18.12
CA ASP A 546 -7.47 13.28 -17.15
C ASP A 546 -8.38 13.65 -15.97
N TYR A 547 -9.44 12.87 -15.82
CA TYR A 547 -10.44 13.11 -14.79
C TYR A 547 -10.22 12.25 -13.54
N THR A 548 -9.25 11.35 -13.56
CA THR A 548 -8.98 10.44 -12.44
C THR A 548 -8.48 11.23 -11.23
N ASN A 549 -7.43 12.00 -11.42
CA ASN A 549 -6.79 12.79 -10.35
C ASN A 549 -6.38 14.18 -10.85
N SER A 550 -7.38 14.93 -11.34
CA SER A 550 -7.18 16.20 -12.06
C SER A 550 -6.48 17.31 -11.25
N LEU A 551 -6.43 17.18 -9.91
CA LEU A 551 -5.78 18.17 -9.04
C LEU A 551 -4.26 17.99 -8.95
N ASP A 552 -3.74 16.84 -9.37
CA ASP A 552 -2.33 16.49 -9.28
C ASP A 552 -1.58 16.55 -10.61
N ILE A 553 -2.27 16.95 -11.67
CA ILE A 553 -1.67 17.12 -12.98
C ILE A 553 -0.68 18.28 -12.97
N GLU A 554 0.52 18.03 -13.41
CA GLU A 554 1.56 19.03 -13.61
C GLU A 554 1.72 19.37 -15.09
N TYR A 555 2.12 20.61 -15.36
CA TYR A 555 2.25 21.14 -16.70
C TYR A 555 3.62 21.72 -16.96
N ALA A 556 4.05 21.64 -18.19
CA ALA A 556 5.18 22.39 -18.72
C ALA A 556 4.87 22.94 -20.10
N TYR A 557 5.49 24.05 -20.45
CA TYR A 557 5.37 24.65 -21.78
C TYR A 557 6.74 25.04 -22.34
N LYS A 558 6.81 25.17 -23.64
CA LYS A 558 7.91 25.86 -24.34
C LYS A 558 7.38 26.75 -25.44
N LEU A 559 8.12 27.76 -25.79
CA LEU A 559 7.85 28.67 -26.91
C LEU A 559 9.02 28.55 -27.88
N ASP A 560 8.73 28.17 -29.13
CA ASP A 560 9.72 27.82 -30.17
C ASP A 560 10.70 26.73 -29.70
N ASP A 561 11.96 26.79 -30.09
CA ASP A 561 13.01 25.84 -29.71
C ASP A 561 13.64 26.08 -28.33
N ASN A 562 12.98 26.88 -27.46
CA ASN A 562 13.46 27.12 -26.11
C ASN A 562 13.35 25.85 -25.24
N GLN A 563 13.98 25.89 -24.06
CA GLN A 563 13.83 24.84 -23.08
C GLN A 563 12.42 24.77 -22.50
N TRP A 564 12.06 23.60 -21.94
CA TRP A 564 10.81 23.41 -21.21
C TRP A 564 10.80 24.19 -19.89
N TYR A 565 9.74 24.97 -19.68
CA TYR A 565 9.44 25.65 -18.43
C TYR A 565 8.38 24.86 -17.66
N TYR A 566 8.77 24.26 -16.54
CA TYR A 566 7.86 23.53 -15.66
C TYR A 566 7.13 24.50 -14.75
N ILE A 567 5.81 24.48 -14.79
CA ILE A 567 4.94 25.42 -14.07
C ILE A 567 4.12 24.75 -12.97
N GLY A 568 4.39 23.47 -12.68
CA GLY A 568 3.68 22.67 -11.70
C GLY A 568 2.20 22.55 -12.05
N LYS A 569 1.32 22.64 -11.07
CA LYS A 569 -0.14 22.48 -11.24
C LYS A 569 -0.86 23.69 -11.91
N LYS A 570 -0.13 24.70 -12.36
CA LYS A 570 -0.73 25.84 -13.06
C LYS A 570 -1.10 25.44 -14.48
N ASN A 571 -2.36 25.67 -14.85
CA ASN A 571 -2.94 25.34 -16.15
C ASN A 571 -3.08 26.54 -17.09
N SER A 572 -2.26 27.57 -16.88
CA SER A 572 -2.27 28.76 -17.72
C SER A 572 -0.92 29.46 -17.73
N VAL A 573 -0.61 30.13 -18.85
CA VAL A 573 0.60 30.91 -19.08
C VAL A 573 0.24 32.30 -19.58
N SER A 574 0.81 33.32 -18.96
CA SER A 574 0.61 34.72 -19.34
C SER A 574 1.81 35.27 -20.10
N PHE A 575 1.56 35.87 -21.24
CA PHE A 575 2.57 36.60 -22.03
C PHE A 575 2.33 38.09 -21.87
N VAL A 576 3.41 38.81 -21.61
CA VAL A 576 3.39 40.25 -21.46
C VAL A 576 4.29 40.87 -22.52
N SER A 577 3.72 41.76 -23.33
CA SER A 577 4.43 42.50 -24.40
C SER A 577 5.16 41.59 -25.40
N LEU A 578 4.57 40.44 -25.75
CA LEU A 578 5.17 39.50 -26.72
C LEU A 578 5.42 40.24 -28.04
N PRO A 579 6.66 40.24 -28.59
CA PRO A 579 6.96 40.89 -29.87
C PRO A 579 6.07 40.34 -31.02
N ALA A 580 5.90 41.11 -32.07
CA ALA A 580 5.21 40.62 -33.27
C ALA A 580 6.07 39.57 -33.97
N GLY A 581 5.51 38.44 -34.28
CA GLY A 581 6.21 37.30 -34.89
C GLY A 581 5.33 36.07 -35.02
N LYS A 582 5.89 35.02 -35.57
CA LYS A 582 5.30 33.66 -35.53
C LYS A 582 6.00 32.89 -34.42
N TYR A 583 5.23 32.22 -33.61
CA TYR A 583 5.72 31.46 -32.47
C TYR A 583 5.06 30.08 -32.48
N GLN A 584 5.80 29.06 -32.07
CA GLN A 584 5.28 27.75 -31.78
C GLN A 584 5.16 27.56 -30.28
N PHE A 585 3.93 27.47 -29.77
CA PHE A 585 3.66 27.23 -28.37
C PHE A 585 3.33 25.77 -28.16
N GLN A 586 4.13 25.06 -27.35
CA GLN A 586 3.96 23.65 -27.05
C GLN A 586 3.67 23.45 -25.58
N ILE A 587 2.83 22.48 -25.28
CA ILE A 587 2.41 22.13 -23.92
C ILE A 587 2.60 20.63 -23.73
N LYS A 588 3.08 20.23 -22.58
CA LYS A 588 3.02 18.86 -22.09
C LYS A 588 2.46 18.83 -20.67
N ALA A 589 1.87 17.69 -20.29
CA ALA A 589 1.30 17.50 -18.97
C ALA A 589 1.58 16.10 -18.46
N THR A 590 1.54 15.92 -17.14
CA THR A 590 1.43 14.59 -16.56
C THR A 590 0.00 14.08 -16.66
N ASN A 591 -0.17 12.76 -16.48
CA ASN A 591 -1.47 12.22 -16.10
C ASN A 591 -1.69 12.38 -14.58
N GLY A 592 -2.83 11.91 -14.06
CA GLY A 592 -3.18 11.96 -12.64
C GLY A 592 -2.22 11.19 -11.72
N ASP A 593 -1.43 10.25 -12.25
CA ASP A 593 -0.42 9.49 -11.52
C ASP A 593 1.00 10.09 -11.65
N GLY A 594 1.11 11.28 -12.21
CA GLY A 594 2.37 12.03 -12.33
C GLY A 594 3.28 11.60 -13.49
N ILE A 595 2.79 10.76 -14.42
CA ILE A 595 3.57 10.32 -15.59
C ILE A 595 3.47 11.38 -16.69
N TRP A 596 4.62 11.91 -17.14
CA TRP A 596 4.70 12.87 -18.24
C TRP A 596 4.34 12.19 -19.56
N ARG A 597 3.56 12.88 -20.37
CA ARG A 597 3.26 12.44 -21.73
C ARG A 597 4.52 12.44 -22.59
N SER A 598 4.73 11.35 -23.37
CA SER A 598 5.90 11.20 -24.25
C SER A 598 5.80 12.08 -25.52
N GLU A 599 4.59 12.40 -25.98
CA GLU A 599 4.35 13.22 -27.16
C GLU A 599 4.01 14.66 -26.81
N GLU A 600 4.62 15.58 -27.56
CA GLU A 600 4.40 17.04 -27.48
C GLU A 600 3.24 17.45 -28.37
N ARG A 601 2.37 18.32 -27.90
CA ARG A 601 1.37 19.02 -28.73
C ARG A 601 1.59 20.52 -28.70
#